data_36270ee0193f182bdef3a2bb244bc629
#
_entry.id   36270ee0193f182bdef3a2bb244bc629
#
_cell.length_a   1.000
_cell.length_b   1.000
_cell.length_c   1.000
_cell.angle_alpha   90.00
_cell.angle_beta   90.00
_cell.angle_gamma   90.00
#
_symmetry.space_group_name_H-M   'P 1'
#
loop_
_entity.id
_entity.type
_entity.pdbx_description
1 polymer ?
#
loop_
_entity_poly.entity_id
_entity_poly.type
_entity_poly.pdbx_seq_one_letter_code
_entity_poly.pdbx_strand_id
1 'polypeptide(L)'
;MNRIRNTSKMKSIVTAPLVIIMVIAMLTLSSFALAPAYSCQIALLKYNGGGDWYSNFETSLPNLIKYCNENIHSNINPEQATVEVGSPDIYGYPFIHMTGHGNVVFTTQEAENLRNYLIGGGFLHISDNYGMDKFIRPQMKKVFPELDFVELPFTHPIYHQVYDFPNGLPKIHEHDGKSPQGFGLIWEGRVVCFYDLECDLGDGWESPEVHHDSPETRTKALRMGANLVNYALMGGESKHE
;
A
#
# COMPACT_ATOMS: atom_id res chain seq x y z
N MET A 1 2.18 -93.62 -24.54
CA MET A 1 2.87 -92.91 -23.44
C MET A 1 2.83 -91.40 -23.79
N ASN A 2 1.78 -90.67 -23.38
CA ASN A 2 1.59 -89.23 -23.66
C ASN A 2 1.79 -88.42 -22.40
N ARG A 3 2.83 -87.60 -22.40
CA ARG A 3 3.10 -86.65 -21.34
C ARG A 3 2.39 -85.29 -21.69
N ILE A 4 1.34 -84.99 -20.95
CA ILE A 4 0.67 -83.68 -21.02
C ILE A 4 1.47 -82.67 -20.24
N ARG A 5 1.99 -81.65 -20.88
CA ARG A 5 2.59 -80.48 -20.25
C ARG A 5 1.48 -79.47 -19.83
N ASN A 6 1.41 -79.27 -18.54
CA ASN A 6 0.51 -78.29 -17.93
C ASN A 6 1.25 -76.94 -17.88
N THR A 7 0.88 -76.02 -18.71
CA THR A 7 1.40 -74.62 -18.65
C THR A 7 0.48 -73.76 -17.76
N SER A 8 0.92 -73.52 -16.53
CA SER A 8 0.22 -72.64 -15.65
C SER A 8 0.30 -71.18 -16.16
N LYS A 9 -0.86 -70.58 -16.36
CA LYS A 9 -1.00 -69.16 -16.66
C LYS A 9 -0.72 -68.35 -15.36
N MET A 10 0.46 -67.75 -15.24
CA MET A 10 0.72 -66.66 -14.32
C MET A 10 -0.01 -65.41 -14.82
N LYS A 11 -1.16 -65.11 -14.28
CA LYS A 11 -1.84 -63.82 -14.52
C LYS A 11 -1.19 -62.79 -13.58
N SER A 12 -0.72 -61.70 -14.17
CA SER A 12 -0.12 -60.58 -13.48
C SER A 12 -1.12 -59.86 -12.57
N ILE A 13 -0.83 -59.90 -11.26
CA ILE A 13 -1.59 -59.18 -10.21
C ILE A 13 -0.82 -57.93 -9.76
N VAL A 14 -0.04 -57.30 -10.64
CA VAL A 14 0.84 -56.20 -10.23
C VAL A 14 0.36 -54.80 -10.71
N THR A 15 -0.73 -54.71 -11.48
CA THR A 15 -1.10 -53.41 -12.09
C THR A 15 -2.07 -52.56 -11.30
N ALA A 16 -2.90 -53.14 -10.43
CA ALA A 16 -3.91 -52.39 -9.70
C ALA A 16 -3.35 -51.45 -8.60
N PRO A 17 -2.41 -51.86 -7.73
CA PRO A 17 -1.91 -50.95 -6.70
C PRO A 17 -1.04 -49.81 -7.24
N LEU A 18 -0.33 -50.01 -8.37
CA LEU A 18 0.52 -48.99 -8.98
C LEU A 18 -0.34 -47.86 -9.60
N VAL A 19 -1.46 -48.18 -10.22
CA VAL A 19 -2.40 -47.22 -10.81
C VAL A 19 -3.09 -46.42 -9.71
N ILE A 20 -3.48 -47.03 -8.60
CA ILE A 20 -4.11 -46.33 -7.46
C ILE A 20 -3.11 -45.36 -6.81
N ILE A 21 -1.86 -45.73 -6.63
CA ILE A 21 -0.80 -44.86 -6.10
C ILE A 21 -0.55 -43.65 -7.04
N MET A 22 -0.53 -43.86 -8.35
CA MET A 22 -0.36 -42.80 -9.36
C MET A 22 -1.53 -41.82 -9.37
N VAL A 23 -2.76 -42.30 -9.23
CA VAL A 23 -3.96 -41.45 -9.17
C VAL A 23 -4.00 -40.64 -7.88
N ILE A 24 -3.64 -41.23 -6.75
CA ILE A 24 -3.54 -40.52 -5.47
C ILE A 24 -2.43 -39.47 -5.52
N ALA A 25 -1.27 -39.76 -6.10
CA ALA A 25 -0.19 -38.80 -6.31
C ALA A 25 -0.59 -37.64 -7.24
N MET A 26 -1.37 -37.88 -8.31
CA MET A 26 -1.91 -36.82 -9.17
C MET A 26 -2.97 -35.97 -8.46
N LEU A 27 -3.82 -36.55 -7.60
CA LEU A 27 -4.82 -35.82 -6.82
C LEU A 27 -4.20 -34.96 -5.71
N THR A 28 -3.06 -35.36 -5.16
CA THR A 28 -2.34 -34.56 -4.16
C THR A 28 -1.51 -33.43 -4.77
N LEU A 29 -1.06 -33.56 -6.02
CA LEU A 29 -0.39 -32.46 -6.73
C LEU A 29 -1.35 -31.35 -7.19
N SER A 30 -2.65 -31.64 -7.34
CA SER A 30 -3.63 -30.63 -7.76
C SER A 30 -4.06 -29.67 -6.66
N SER A 31 -3.60 -29.84 -5.42
CA SER A 31 -4.02 -29.04 -4.27
C SER A 31 -3.05 -27.92 -3.88
N PHE A 32 -1.92 -27.79 -4.56
CA PHE A 32 -1.13 -26.57 -4.47
C PHE A 32 -1.68 -25.54 -5.48
N ALA A 33 -2.84 -24.94 -5.15
CA ALA A 33 -3.14 -23.65 -5.70
C ALA A 33 -2.00 -22.72 -5.27
N LEU A 34 -1.14 -22.34 -6.21
CA LEU A 34 -0.21 -21.22 -5.96
C LEU A 34 -1.08 -20.07 -5.46
N ALA A 35 -0.81 -19.61 -4.24
CA ALA A 35 -1.39 -18.38 -3.76
C ALA A 35 -1.13 -17.31 -4.83
N PRO A 36 -2.09 -16.44 -5.13
CA PRO A 36 -1.91 -15.40 -6.13
C PRO A 36 -0.64 -14.62 -5.78
N ALA A 37 0.31 -14.59 -6.72
CA ALA A 37 1.54 -13.83 -6.54
C ALA A 37 1.19 -12.34 -6.68
N TYR A 38 1.04 -11.63 -5.57
CA TYR A 38 0.88 -10.18 -5.58
C TYR A 38 2.21 -9.51 -5.98
N SER A 39 2.13 -8.38 -6.70
CA SER A 39 3.31 -7.65 -7.16
C SER A 39 3.99 -6.90 -6.00
N CYS A 40 3.21 -6.43 -5.03
CA CYS A 40 3.68 -5.73 -3.85
C CYS A 40 2.66 -5.78 -2.71
N GLN A 41 3.07 -5.27 -1.56
CA GLN A 41 2.21 -4.99 -0.41
C GLN A 41 2.45 -3.55 0.01
N ILE A 42 1.43 -2.86 0.52
CA ILE A 42 1.54 -1.53 1.10
C ILE A 42 1.33 -1.59 2.61
N ALA A 43 1.88 -0.62 3.34
CA ALA A 43 1.92 -0.67 4.78
C ALA A 43 1.39 0.60 5.45
N LEU A 44 0.84 0.43 6.65
CA LEU A 44 0.60 1.51 7.59
C LEU A 44 1.84 1.71 8.47
N LEU A 45 2.28 2.96 8.64
CA LEU A 45 3.45 3.30 9.45
C LEU A 45 3.08 3.43 10.91
N LYS A 46 3.69 2.58 11.74
CA LYS A 46 3.60 2.68 13.19
C LYS A 46 4.74 3.56 13.72
N TYR A 47 4.38 4.65 14.38
CA TYR A 47 5.32 5.62 14.95
C TYR A 47 5.13 5.81 16.47
N ASN A 48 6.11 6.43 17.12
CA ASN A 48 6.08 6.76 18.53
C ASN A 48 5.69 8.23 18.74
N GLY A 49 5.42 8.61 20.01
CA GLY A 49 5.12 9.99 20.41
C GLY A 49 3.75 10.18 21.04
N GLY A 50 2.91 9.16 20.99
CA GLY A 50 1.57 9.18 21.59
C GLY A 50 0.46 9.65 20.67
N GLY A 51 0.77 9.92 19.39
CA GLY A 51 -0.26 10.04 18.34
C GLY A 51 -0.86 8.68 17.99
N ASP A 52 -2.07 8.70 17.47
CA ASP A 52 -2.88 7.53 17.18
C ASP A 52 -2.67 7.04 15.74
N TRP A 53 -1.47 6.58 15.42
CA TRP A 53 -1.10 6.05 14.10
C TRP A 53 -2.09 5.01 13.54
N TYR A 54 -2.92 4.45 14.39
CA TYR A 54 -3.90 3.40 14.10
C TYR A 54 -5.33 3.95 13.90
N SER A 55 -5.55 5.25 13.87
CA SER A 55 -6.90 5.85 13.84
C SER A 55 -7.75 5.37 12.65
N ASN A 56 -7.13 5.12 11.49
CA ASN A 56 -7.80 4.65 10.28
C ASN A 56 -7.48 3.16 9.95
N PHE A 57 -7.01 2.39 10.93
CA PHE A 57 -6.45 1.05 10.73
C PHE A 57 -7.40 0.07 10.05
N GLU A 58 -8.67 0.07 10.47
CA GLU A 58 -9.60 -1.02 10.13
C GLU A 58 -9.99 -1.03 8.64
N THR A 59 -10.21 0.13 8.03
CA THR A 59 -10.86 0.17 6.72
C THR A 59 -10.17 1.06 5.69
N SER A 60 -9.37 2.04 6.08
CA SER A 60 -8.78 3.03 5.17
C SER A 60 -7.89 2.40 4.09
N LEU A 61 -6.74 1.85 4.45
CA LEU A 61 -5.86 1.17 3.48
C LEU A 61 -6.50 -0.06 2.81
N PRO A 62 -7.26 -0.93 3.51
CA PRO A 62 -7.96 -2.03 2.85
C PRO A 62 -8.89 -1.58 1.72
N ASN A 63 -9.65 -0.50 1.93
CA ASN A 63 -10.52 0.07 0.91
C ASN A 63 -9.73 0.69 -0.25
N LEU A 64 -8.63 1.40 0.03
CA LEU A 64 -7.75 1.92 -1.01
C LEU A 64 -7.12 0.81 -1.84
N ILE A 65 -6.61 -0.24 -1.20
CA ILE A 65 -6.05 -1.43 -1.90
C ILE A 65 -7.09 -2.05 -2.82
N LYS A 66 -8.28 -2.30 -2.28
CA LYS A 66 -9.40 -2.85 -3.05
C LYS A 66 -9.72 -1.97 -4.25
N TYR A 67 -9.83 -0.64 -4.03
CA TYR A 67 -10.11 0.31 -5.09
C TYR A 67 -9.04 0.29 -6.18
N CYS A 68 -7.76 0.29 -5.81
CA CYS A 68 -6.65 0.23 -6.75
C CYS A 68 -6.66 -1.07 -7.57
N ASN A 69 -6.85 -2.22 -6.92
CA ASN A 69 -6.90 -3.50 -7.61
C ASN A 69 -8.06 -3.60 -8.62
N GLU A 70 -9.23 -3.06 -8.27
CA GLU A 70 -10.43 -3.10 -9.11
C GLU A 70 -10.41 -2.06 -10.25
N ASN A 71 -9.87 -0.86 -10.01
CA ASN A 71 -10.05 0.28 -10.91
C ASN A 71 -8.80 0.69 -11.70
N ILE A 72 -7.60 0.42 -11.18
CA ILE A 72 -6.34 0.73 -11.89
C ILE A 72 -5.51 -0.52 -12.16
N HIS A 73 -6.10 -1.70 -11.91
CA HIS A 73 -5.50 -3.01 -12.18
C HIS A 73 -4.13 -3.20 -11.52
N SER A 74 -3.92 -2.59 -10.35
CA SER A 74 -2.76 -2.89 -9.52
C SER A 74 -2.91 -4.31 -8.96
N ASN A 75 -1.81 -4.99 -8.71
CA ASN A 75 -1.82 -6.33 -8.13
C ASN A 75 -1.25 -6.28 -6.71
N ILE A 76 -1.84 -5.43 -5.87
CA ILE A 76 -1.43 -5.23 -4.47
C ILE A 76 -2.04 -6.33 -3.60
N ASN A 77 -1.27 -6.87 -2.64
CA ASN A 77 -1.81 -7.78 -1.63
C ASN A 77 -3.00 -7.12 -0.91
N PRO A 78 -4.18 -7.77 -0.85
CA PRO A 78 -5.36 -7.19 -0.19
C PRO A 78 -5.18 -6.98 1.32
N GLU A 79 -4.24 -7.68 1.95
CA GLU A 79 -3.91 -7.49 3.35
C GLU A 79 -2.88 -6.37 3.50
N GLN A 80 -3.25 -5.27 4.20
CA GLN A 80 -2.28 -4.24 4.56
C GLN A 80 -1.25 -4.79 5.54
N ALA A 81 -0.01 -4.31 5.45
CA ALA A 81 0.99 -4.53 6.48
C ALA A 81 0.97 -3.39 7.51
N THR A 82 1.63 -3.62 8.64
CA THR A 82 2.01 -2.56 9.59
C THR A 82 3.52 -2.62 9.77
N VAL A 83 4.20 -1.49 9.69
CA VAL A 83 5.66 -1.43 9.80
C VAL A 83 6.09 -0.32 10.74
N GLU A 84 7.04 -0.58 11.62
CA GLU A 84 7.65 0.44 12.49
C GLU A 84 8.68 1.26 11.72
N VAL A 85 8.79 2.54 12.05
CA VAL A 85 9.73 3.47 11.37
C VAL A 85 11.17 2.98 11.39
N GLY A 86 11.60 2.33 12.46
CA GLY A 86 12.97 1.81 12.62
C GLY A 86 13.18 0.39 12.11
N SER A 87 12.13 -0.30 11.64
CA SER A 87 12.25 -1.68 11.16
C SER A 87 12.97 -1.75 9.80
N PRO A 88 13.86 -2.71 9.59
CA PRO A 88 14.41 -3.00 8.27
C PRO A 88 13.35 -3.51 7.27
N ASP A 89 12.22 -4.01 7.76
CA ASP A 89 11.13 -4.49 6.90
C ASP A 89 10.50 -3.36 6.08
N ILE A 90 10.72 -2.09 6.46
CA ILE A 90 10.22 -0.91 5.75
C ILE A 90 10.59 -0.93 4.25
N TYR A 91 11.76 -1.48 3.89
CA TYR A 91 12.23 -1.57 2.51
C TYR A 91 11.43 -2.57 1.64
N GLY A 92 10.57 -3.37 2.24
CA GLY A 92 9.67 -4.30 1.54
C GLY A 92 8.41 -3.65 0.97
N TYR A 93 8.14 -2.38 1.30
CA TYR A 93 6.88 -1.72 0.95
C TYR A 93 7.13 -0.49 0.05
N PRO A 94 6.68 -0.51 -1.21
CA PRO A 94 6.90 0.62 -2.13
C PRO A 94 6.09 1.86 -1.75
N PHE A 95 4.98 1.68 -1.04
CA PHE A 95 4.10 2.73 -0.53
C PHE A 95 3.80 2.51 0.94
N ILE A 96 4.03 3.53 1.75
CA ILE A 96 3.71 3.54 3.16
C ILE A 96 2.78 4.71 3.45
N HIS A 97 1.70 4.42 4.19
CA HIS A 97 0.74 5.42 4.67
C HIS A 97 0.99 5.73 6.13
N MET A 98 0.93 7.00 6.47
CA MET A 98 1.01 7.52 7.83
C MET A 98 -0.17 8.42 8.10
N THR A 99 -0.84 8.23 9.22
CA THR A 99 -2.01 9.00 9.61
C THR A 99 -2.04 9.19 11.13
N GLY A 100 -2.96 9.98 11.63
CA GLY A 100 -3.29 10.15 13.05
C GLY A 100 -3.44 11.59 13.48
N HIS A 101 -3.73 11.75 14.77
CA HIS A 101 -3.81 13.03 15.46
C HIS A 101 -2.62 13.18 16.39
N GLY A 102 -2.13 14.42 16.57
CA GLY A 102 -1.20 14.77 17.63
C GLY A 102 0.24 14.33 17.38
N ASN A 103 0.92 13.96 18.48
CA ASN A 103 2.38 13.98 18.54
C ASN A 103 3.04 12.80 17.82
N VAL A 104 4.05 13.13 17.03
CA VAL A 104 4.93 12.18 16.32
C VAL A 104 6.36 12.39 16.84
N VAL A 105 7.05 11.32 17.15
CA VAL A 105 8.46 11.37 17.58
C VAL A 105 9.25 10.30 16.85
N PHE A 106 10.30 10.73 16.14
CA PHE A 106 11.32 9.84 15.58
C PHE A 106 12.62 10.00 16.38
N THR A 107 13.23 8.88 16.74
CA THR A 107 14.62 8.83 17.18
C THR A 107 15.55 9.16 16.00
N THR A 108 16.83 9.41 16.27
CA THR A 108 17.82 9.62 15.19
C THR A 108 17.92 8.40 14.28
N GLN A 109 17.90 7.19 14.85
CA GLN A 109 17.97 5.94 14.07
C GLN A 109 16.73 5.73 13.20
N GLU A 110 15.54 6.03 13.71
CA GLU A 110 14.28 5.95 12.93
C GLU A 110 14.28 6.97 11.79
N ALA A 111 14.72 8.20 12.05
CA ALA A 111 14.83 9.22 11.02
C ALA A 111 15.83 8.83 9.91
N GLU A 112 16.99 8.26 10.28
CA GLU A 112 17.97 7.75 9.33
C GLU A 112 17.42 6.58 8.51
N ASN A 113 16.73 5.63 9.16
CA ASN A 113 16.11 4.49 8.48
C ASN A 113 15.04 4.95 7.48
N LEU A 114 14.16 5.87 7.88
CA LEU A 114 13.13 6.44 7.01
C LEU A 114 13.75 7.22 5.84
N ARG A 115 14.82 8.00 6.09
CA ARG A 115 15.57 8.68 5.02
C ARG A 115 16.09 7.68 3.99
N ASN A 116 16.78 6.63 4.44
CA ASN A 116 17.35 5.62 3.55
C ASN A 116 16.27 4.91 2.73
N TYR A 117 15.13 4.62 3.35
CA TYR A 117 13.97 4.07 2.66
C TYR A 117 13.48 5.01 1.54
N LEU A 118 13.31 6.29 1.83
CA LEU A 118 12.77 7.27 0.89
C LEU A 118 13.72 7.56 -0.28
N ILE A 119 15.02 7.72 -0.01
CA ILE A 119 16.02 7.90 -1.09
C ILE A 119 16.24 6.62 -1.90
N GLY A 120 16.03 5.45 -1.29
CA GLY A 120 16.13 4.14 -1.93
C GLY A 120 14.96 3.76 -2.86
N GLY A 121 14.00 4.66 -3.06
CA GLY A 121 12.86 4.44 -3.96
C GLY A 121 11.51 4.31 -3.26
N GLY A 122 11.47 4.24 -1.92
CA GLY A 122 10.24 4.22 -1.15
C GLY A 122 9.43 5.51 -1.28
N PHE A 123 8.16 5.44 -0.91
CA PHE A 123 7.25 6.58 -0.91
C PHE A 123 6.45 6.61 0.38
N LEU A 124 6.38 7.78 1.02
CA LEU A 124 5.57 8.03 2.21
C LEU A 124 4.42 8.96 1.87
N HIS A 125 3.20 8.53 2.16
CA HIS A 125 2.04 9.39 2.23
C HIS A 125 1.71 9.71 3.69
N ILE A 126 1.58 10.99 4.01
CA ILE A 126 1.14 11.47 5.33
C ILE A 126 -0.20 12.15 5.16
N SER A 127 -1.20 11.70 5.92
CA SER A 127 -2.52 12.31 6.00
C SER A 127 -2.74 12.88 7.41
N ASP A 128 -2.94 14.20 7.50
CA ASP A 128 -3.22 14.86 8.78
C ASP A 128 -4.70 14.73 9.11
N ASN A 129 -5.03 13.89 10.07
CA ASN A 129 -6.41 13.77 10.59
C ASN A 129 -6.80 14.93 11.52
N TYR A 130 -6.08 16.04 11.45
CA TYR A 130 -6.20 17.25 12.24
C TYR A 130 -5.24 17.34 13.44
N GLY A 131 -4.35 18.30 13.33
CA GLY A 131 -3.45 18.70 14.41
C GLY A 131 -2.09 18.00 14.45
N MET A 132 -1.76 17.18 13.46
CA MET A 132 -0.44 16.57 13.33
C MET A 132 0.62 17.55 12.80
N ASP A 133 0.25 18.57 12.05
CA ASP A 133 1.16 19.46 11.28
C ASP A 133 2.33 19.99 12.11
N LYS A 134 2.05 20.55 13.28
CA LYS A 134 3.07 21.12 14.19
C LYS A 134 4.05 20.08 14.73
N PHE A 135 3.70 18.80 14.71
CA PHE A 135 4.54 17.70 15.18
C PHE A 135 5.31 17.04 14.04
N ILE A 136 4.66 16.77 12.92
CA ILE A 136 5.28 16.00 11.83
C ILE A 136 6.37 16.81 11.10
N ARG A 137 6.18 18.11 10.87
CA ARG A 137 7.18 18.92 10.16
C ARG A 137 8.55 18.91 10.82
N PRO A 138 8.69 19.10 12.15
CA PRO A 138 9.98 18.95 12.83
C PRO A 138 10.57 17.54 12.74
N GLN A 139 9.75 16.49 12.71
CA GLN A 139 10.26 15.13 12.57
C GLN A 139 10.77 14.86 11.16
N MET A 140 10.04 15.31 10.13
CA MET A 140 10.51 15.19 8.75
C MET A 140 11.75 16.05 8.49
N LYS A 141 11.96 17.14 9.24
CA LYS A 141 13.22 17.91 9.22
C LYS A 141 14.40 17.15 9.82
N LYS A 142 14.16 16.16 10.72
CA LYS A 142 15.23 15.22 11.13
C LYS A 142 15.54 14.21 10.03
N VAL A 143 14.54 13.78 9.27
CA VAL A 143 14.70 12.84 8.15
C VAL A 143 15.48 13.52 7.01
N PHE A 144 15.09 14.74 6.65
CA PHE A 144 15.73 15.55 5.61
C PHE A 144 16.06 16.94 6.14
N PRO A 145 17.21 17.13 6.81
CA PRO A 145 17.63 18.45 7.31
C PRO A 145 17.74 19.53 6.23
N GLU A 146 18.05 19.11 5.00
CA GLU A 146 18.25 19.97 3.83
C GLU A 146 16.98 20.30 3.04
N LEU A 147 15.86 19.57 3.26
CA LEU A 147 14.61 19.77 2.53
C LEU A 147 13.56 20.44 3.40
N ASP A 148 12.66 21.17 2.77
CA ASP A 148 11.42 21.67 3.35
C ASP A 148 10.24 21.13 2.55
N PHE A 149 9.08 21.00 3.20
CA PHE A 149 7.84 20.72 2.50
C PHE A 149 7.49 21.89 1.57
N VAL A 150 7.33 21.58 0.30
CA VAL A 150 6.94 22.53 -0.75
C VAL A 150 5.51 22.22 -1.17
N GLU A 151 4.64 23.22 -1.19
CA GLU A 151 3.29 23.05 -1.73
C GLU A 151 3.40 22.76 -3.24
N LEU A 152 2.83 21.63 -3.66
CA LEU A 152 2.90 21.20 -5.06
C LEU A 152 1.87 21.97 -5.90
N PRO A 153 2.30 22.55 -7.03
CA PRO A 153 1.36 23.21 -7.94
C PRO A 153 0.35 22.22 -8.48
N PHE A 154 -0.87 22.64 -8.76
CA PHE A 154 -1.94 21.76 -9.27
C PHE A 154 -1.60 21.09 -10.61
N THR A 155 -0.62 21.62 -11.33
CA THR A 155 -0.07 21.01 -12.56
C THR A 155 0.94 19.88 -12.30
N HIS A 156 1.26 19.61 -11.01
CA HIS A 156 2.23 18.54 -10.70
C HIS A 156 1.69 17.17 -11.11
N PRO A 157 2.51 16.29 -11.73
CA PRO A 157 2.08 14.98 -12.24
C PRO A 157 1.35 14.10 -11.22
N ILE A 158 1.61 14.26 -9.92
CA ILE A 158 0.96 13.47 -8.86
C ILE A 158 -0.57 13.65 -8.85
N TYR A 159 -1.07 14.80 -9.32
CA TYR A 159 -2.52 15.07 -9.43
C TYR A 159 -3.14 14.54 -10.73
N HIS A 160 -2.32 14.01 -11.67
CA HIS A 160 -2.73 13.64 -13.03
C HIS A 160 -2.26 12.23 -13.43
N GLN A 161 -2.10 11.33 -12.48
CA GLN A 161 -1.61 9.98 -12.76
C GLN A 161 -2.62 9.14 -13.55
N VAL A 162 -3.74 8.80 -12.92
CA VAL A 162 -4.83 7.99 -13.49
C VAL A 162 -6.10 8.83 -13.58
N TYR A 163 -6.32 9.64 -12.58
CA TYR A 163 -7.46 10.56 -12.46
C TYR A 163 -6.96 11.99 -12.47
N ASP A 164 -7.73 12.87 -13.09
CA ASP A 164 -7.39 14.28 -13.22
C ASP A 164 -7.95 15.11 -12.06
N PHE A 165 -7.06 15.82 -11.36
CA PHE A 165 -7.37 16.74 -10.26
C PHE A 165 -6.82 18.14 -10.57
N PRO A 166 -7.42 18.86 -11.52
CA PRO A 166 -6.89 20.15 -12.01
C PRO A 166 -6.93 21.27 -10.96
N ASN A 167 -7.66 21.06 -9.87
CA ASN A 167 -7.78 22.00 -8.75
C ASN A 167 -7.06 21.49 -7.48
N GLY A 168 -6.18 20.48 -7.63
CA GLY A 168 -5.47 19.86 -6.50
C GLY A 168 -6.33 18.91 -5.67
N LEU A 169 -6.01 18.78 -4.39
CA LEU A 169 -6.67 17.82 -3.49
C LEU A 169 -8.16 18.07 -3.32
N PRO A 170 -8.98 17.02 -3.22
CA PRO A 170 -10.36 17.14 -2.76
C PRO A 170 -10.39 17.51 -1.28
N LYS A 171 -11.36 18.30 -0.86
CA LYS A 171 -11.68 18.51 0.57
C LYS A 171 -12.62 17.40 1.01
N ILE A 172 -12.21 16.64 2.05
CA ILE A 172 -13.02 15.55 2.60
C ILE A 172 -13.74 16.05 3.84
N HIS A 173 -13.00 16.47 4.87
CA HIS A 173 -13.59 17.04 6.08
C HIS A 173 -13.22 18.51 6.27
N GLU A 174 -14.11 19.23 6.94
CA GLU A 174 -13.88 20.62 7.32
C GLU A 174 -13.29 20.68 8.74
N HIS A 175 -12.12 21.31 8.89
CA HIS A 175 -11.50 21.56 10.19
C HIS A 175 -11.43 23.05 10.46
N ASP A 176 -10.39 23.71 9.94
CA ASP A 176 -10.19 25.16 10.11
C ASP A 176 -10.83 25.99 8.99
N GLY A 177 -11.62 25.35 8.09
CA GLY A 177 -12.24 26.02 6.95
C GLY A 177 -11.25 26.49 5.88
N LYS A 178 -10.02 25.96 5.90
CA LYS A 178 -9.00 26.26 4.89
C LYS A 178 -9.09 25.32 3.70
N SER A 179 -8.54 25.77 2.58
CA SER A 179 -8.43 24.92 1.38
C SER A 179 -7.48 23.76 1.64
N PRO A 180 -7.73 22.57 1.05
CA PRO A 180 -6.82 21.45 1.13
C PRO A 180 -5.51 21.75 0.41
N GLN A 181 -4.39 21.37 0.99
CA GLN A 181 -3.04 21.61 0.48
C GLN A 181 -2.26 20.30 0.39
N GLY A 182 -1.59 20.09 -0.74
CA GLY A 182 -0.67 18.96 -0.93
C GLY A 182 0.78 19.43 -0.93
N PHE A 183 1.55 18.93 0.01
CA PHE A 183 2.98 19.24 0.15
C PHE A 183 3.84 18.05 -0.28
N GLY A 184 4.98 18.33 -0.90
CA GLY A 184 5.99 17.35 -1.24
C GLY A 184 7.32 17.59 -0.56
N LEU A 185 8.01 16.52 -0.12
CA LEU A 185 9.45 16.52 0.02
C LEU A 185 10.04 15.98 -1.29
N ILE A 186 10.88 16.79 -1.93
CA ILE A 186 11.41 16.48 -3.27
C ILE A 186 12.91 16.14 -3.14
N TRP A 187 13.26 14.89 -3.48
CA TRP A 187 14.62 14.41 -3.53
C TRP A 187 14.99 14.05 -4.97
N GLU A 188 16.02 14.69 -5.51
CA GLU A 188 16.51 14.48 -6.90
C GLU A 188 15.38 14.51 -7.96
N GLY A 189 14.44 15.46 -7.81
CA GLY A 189 13.32 15.66 -8.74
C GLY A 189 12.09 14.76 -8.50
N ARG A 190 12.18 13.78 -7.59
CA ARG A 190 11.07 12.89 -7.22
C ARG A 190 10.43 13.35 -5.91
N VAL A 191 9.11 13.40 -5.85
CA VAL A 191 8.39 13.51 -4.58
C VAL A 191 8.55 12.18 -3.82
N VAL A 192 9.29 12.20 -2.72
CA VAL A 192 9.55 11.03 -1.88
C VAL A 192 8.56 10.91 -0.73
N CYS A 193 8.00 12.05 -0.32
CA CYS A 193 6.94 12.12 0.69
C CYS A 193 5.88 13.11 0.21
N PHE A 194 4.62 12.68 0.23
CA PHE A 194 3.46 13.52 -0.02
C PHE A 194 2.67 13.69 1.28
N TYR A 195 2.37 14.93 1.63
CA TYR A 195 1.64 15.28 2.83
C TYR A 195 0.38 16.07 2.47
N ASP A 196 -0.79 15.52 2.79
CA ASP A 196 -2.05 16.23 2.68
C ASP A 196 -2.40 16.91 4.01
N LEU A 197 -2.68 18.21 3.91
CA LEU A 197 -3.09 19.07 5.03
C LEU A 197 -4.46 19.65 4.74
N GLU A 198 -5.33 19.74 5.75
CA GLU A 198 -6.70 20.22 5.60
C GLU A 198 -7.53 19.43 4.58
N CYS A 199 -7.21 18.17 4.37
CA CYS A 199 -7.80 17.32 3.33
C CYS A 199 -8.50 16.08 3.88
N ASP A 200 -7.83 15.30 4.73
CA ASP A 200 -8.25 14.02 5.33
C ASP A 200 -8.48 12.91 4.30
N LEU A 201 -7.50 12.71 3.42
CA LEU A 201 -7.61 11.61 2.44
C LEU A 201 -7.78 10.26 3.11
N GLY A 202 -7.06 10.01 4.22
CA GLY A 202 -7.13 8.76 4.97
C GLY A 202 -8.53 8.44 5.48
N ASP A 203 -9.23 9.42 6.01
CA ASP A 203 -10.61 9.31 6.47
C ASP A 203 -11.56 9.05 5.29
N GLY A 204 -11.35 9.75 4.17
CA GLY A 204 -12.14 9.58 2.96
C GLY A 204 -12.02 8.19 2.32
N TRP A 205 -11.01 7.39 2.69
CA TRP A 205 -10.89 6.00 2.25
C TRP A 205 -11.66 5.04 3.14
N GLU A 206 -12.01 5.42 4.37
CA GLU A 206 -12.70 4.56 5.30
C GLU A 206 -14.10 4.14 4.80
N SER A 207 -14.65 3.13 5.46
CA SER A 207 -15.98 2.63 5.13
C SER A 207 -17.07 3.68 5.40
N PRO A 208 -18.19 3.68 4.64
CA PRO A 208 -19.21 4.73 4.72
C PRO A 208 -19.81 4.94 6.12
N GLU A 209 -19.82 3.88 6.93
CA GLU A 209 -20.38 3.90 8.29
C GLU A 209 -19.49 4.63 9.32
N VAL A 210 -18.22 4.94 8.98
CA VAL A 210 -17.28 5.59 9.91
C VAL A 210 -17.56 7.09 9.99
N HIS A 211 -17.47 7.79 8.87
CA HIS A 211 -17.63 9.25 8.81
C HIS A 211 -18.96 9.69 8.17
N HIS A 212 -19.72 8.75 7.61
CA HIS A 212 -20.97 9.02 6.87
C HIS A 212 -20.78 9.91 5.65
N ASP A 213 -19.58 9.92 5.08
CA ASP A 213 -19.26 10.65 3.86
C ASP A 213 -20.11 10.21 2.67
N SER A 214 -20.44 11.17 1.82
CA SER A 214 -21.17 10.86 0.60
C SER A 214 -20.37 9.92 -0.31
N PRO A 215 -21.04 9.07 -1.11
CA PRO A 215 -20.35 8.23 -2.10
C PRO A 215 -19.47 9.05 -3.07
N GLU A 216 -19.86 10.29 -3.37
CA GLU A 216 -19.10 11.20 -4.22
C GLU A 216 -17.80 11.64 -3.54
N THR A 217 -17.86 12.08 -2.28
CA THR A 217 -16.70 12.50 -1.47
C THR A 217 -15.70 11.36 -1.36
N ARG A 218 -16.16 10.17 -0.94
CA ARG A 218 -15.34 8.97 -0.84
C ARG A 218 -14.70 8.58 -2.17
N THR A 219 -15.46 8.66 -3.27
CA THR A 219 -14.91 8.36 -4.60
C THR A 219 -13.79 9.31 -4.98
N LYS A 220 -13.90 10.61 -4.67
CA LYS A 220 -12.82 11.58 -4.87
C LYS A 220 -11.59 11.25 -4.05
N ALA A 221 -11.75 10.91 -2.77
CA ALA A 221 -10.64 10.49 -1.91
C ALA A 221 -9.94 9.24 -2.45
N LEU A 222 -10.68 8.18 -2.79
CA LEU A 222 -10.13 6.94 -3.33
C LEU A 222 -9.41 7.15 -4.68
N ARG A 223 -9.95 8.01 -5.56
CA ARG A 223 -9.29 8.38 -6.82
C ARG A 223 -7.96 9.10 -6.58
N MET A 224 -7.92 10.04 -5.64
CA MET A 224 -6.66 10.71 -5.31
C MET A 224 -5.67 9.74 -4.65
N GLY A 225 -6.14 8.87 -3.76
CA GLY A 225 -5.31 7.79 -3.20
C GLY A 225 -4.73 6.88 -4.29
N ALA A 226 -5.54 6.51 -5.30
CA ALA A 226 -5.07 5.72 -6.43
C ALA A 226 -4.00 6.46 -7.27
N ASN A 227 -4.09 7.78 -7.41
CA ASN A 227 -3.03 8.59 -8.01
C ASN A 227 -1.73 8.50 -7.20
N LEU A 228 -1.80 8.62 -5.86
CA LEU A 228 -0.62 8.52 -4.99
C LEU A 228 0.03 7.14 -5.09
N VAL A 229 -0.78 6.07 -5.06
CA VAL A 229 -0.29 4.69 -5.20
C VAL A 229 0.35 4.49 -6.58
N ASN A 230 -0.31 4.95 -7.66
CA ASN A 230 0.26 4.82 -9.01
C ASN A 230 1.57 5.60 -9.15
N TYR A 231 1.65 6.83 -8.63
CA TYR A 231 2.86 7.65 -8.62
C TYR A 231 4.02 6.93 -7.91
N ALA A 232 3.76 6.34 -6.75
CA ALA A 232 4.75 5.60 -5.99
C ALA A 232 5.24 4.36 -6.75
N LEU A 233 4.33 3.56 -7.34
CA LEU A 233 4.68 2.34 -8.06
C LEU A 233 5.38 2.58 -9.40
N MET A 234 5.14 3.74 -10.02
CA MET A 234 5.79 4.15 -11.28
C MET A 234 7.09 4.93 -11.07
N GLY A 235 7.60 5.02 -9.84
CA GLY A 235 8.85 5.73 -9.53
C GLY A 235 8.79 7.25 -9.71
N GLY A 236 7.59 7.83 -9.73
CA GLY A 236 7.38 9.27 -9.93
C GLY A 236 7.26 9.70 -11.39
N GLU A 237 7.27 8.76 -12.33
CA GLU A 237 7.10 9.08 -13.74
C GLU A 237 5.63 9.39 -14.08
N SER A 238 5.44 10.33 -15.01
CA SER A 238 4.12 10.61 -15.60
C SER A 238 3.87 9.67 -16.78
N LYS A 239 2.64 9.15 -16.93
CA LYS A 239 2.24 8.38 -18.13
C LYS A 239 2.10 9.24 -19.40
N HIS A 240 2.38 10.53 -19.33
CA HIS A 240 2.19 11.48 -20.44
C HIS A 240 3.54 11.99 -20.93
N GLU A 241 4.29 11.12 -21.64
CA GLU A 241 5.21 11.48 -22.70
C GLU A 241 4.77 10.86 -24.03
#